data_6e487d360caf01e896fc7886a59dc3a1
#
_entry.id   6e487d360caf01e896fc7886a59dc3a1
#
_cell.length_a   1.000
_cell.length_b   1.000
_cell.length_c   1.000
_cell.angle_alpha   90.00
_cell.angle_beta   90.00
_cell.angle_gamma   90.00
#
_symmetry.space_group_name_H-M   'P 1'
#
loop_
_entity.id
_entity.type
_entity.pdbx_description
1 polymer ?
#
loop_
_entity_poly.entity_id
_entity_poly.type
_entity_poly.pdbx_seq_one_letter_code
_entity_poly.pdbx_strand_id
1 'polypeptide(L)'
;YEQLTTVIFGPGGSRKSFLGLWLALLVENGVALEGAVRAVPGRTLYLDYEADQATAEYRLGRFVDGNPALAHASPSYRRMKQPLAADLPVLSASIVEQGIVFLIVDSLAMACGGKDLSDPSTAVSYFSALRQLPCTSLSIAHVPKNTENPMIYGSVFFTNIARMTWEIKCQTDEDTGSSTIGLFNRKANERRHRPMGLQFAH
;
A
#
# COMPACT_ATOMS: atom_id res chain seq x y z
N TYR A 1 -1.23 3.81 14.62
CA TYR A 1 0.22 3.59 14.77
C TYR A 1 0.92 4.64 13.93
N GLU A 2 1.40 5.69 14.55
CA GLU A 2 2.11 6.78 13.89
C GLU A 2 3.47 6.29 13.37
N GLN A 3 3.82 6.65 12.13
CA GLN A 3 5.11 6.41 11.48
C GLN A 3 5.54 4.93 11.31
N LEU A 4 4.59 3.99 11.26
CA LEU A 4 4.92 2.59 10.97
C LEU A 4 5.07 2.34 9.47
N THR A 5 6.10 1.57 9.12
CA THR A 5 6.29 1.06 7.76
C THR A 5 5.61 -0.30 7.62
N THR A 6 4.55 -0.36 6.82
CA THR A 6 3.82 -1.60 6.51
C THR A 6 4.08 -2.01 5.07
N VAL A 7 4.19 -3.31 4.81
CA VAL A 7 4.27 -3.85 3.45
C VAL A 7 3.12 -4.82 3.24
N ILE A 8 2.34 -4.61 2.17
CA ILE A 8 1.44 -5.64 1.64
C ILE A 8 2.10 -6.30 0.44
N PHE A 9 2.02 -7.63 0.37
CA PHE A 9 2.64 -8.39 -0.70
C PHE A 9 1.75 -9.53 -1.18
N GLY A 10 1.90 -9.92 -2.44
CA GLY A 10 1.13 -11.00 -3.05
C GLY A 10 1.38 -11.11 -4.55
N PRO A 11 0.80 -12.11 -5.21
CA PRO A 11 0.94 -12.33 -6.65
C PRO A 11 0.48 -11.12 -7.49
N GLY A 12 0.93 -11.07 -8.74
CA GLY A 12 0.34 -10.16 -9.74
C GLY A 12 -1.17 -10.40 -9.84
N GLY A 13 -1.95 -9.34 -10.06
CA GLY A 13 -3.41 -9.44 -10.17
C GLY A 13 -4.17 -9.61 -8.85
N SER A 14 -3.49 -9.73 -7.70
CA SER A 14 -4.15 -9.92 -6.39
C SER A 14 -4.78 -8.65 -5.80
N ARG A 15 -5.08 -7.64 -6.61
CA ARG A 15 -5.80 -6.43 -6.21
C ARG A 15 -5.08 -5.52 -5.19
N LYS A 16 -3.73 -5.61 -5.06
CA LYS A 16 -2.96 -4.80 -4.09
C LYS A 16 -3.12 -3.30 -4.28
N SER A 17 -2.94 -2.81 -5.52
CA SER A 17 -3.11 -1.38 -5.84
C SER A 17 -4.52 -0.90 -5.59
N PHE A 18 -5.52 -1.73 -5.91
CA PHE A 18 -6.92 -1.48 -5.63
C PHE A 18 -7.17 -1.34 -4.12
N LEU A 19 -6.65 -2.28 -3.32
CA LEU A 19 -6.72 -2.20 -1.86
C LEU A 19 -6.02 -0.95 -1.31
N GLY A 20 -4.86 -0.58 -1.86
CA GLY A 20 -4.14 0.63 -1.46
C GLY A 20 -4.97 1.90 -1.65
N LEU A 21 -5.57 2.07 -2.82
CA LEU A 21 -6.46 3.21 -3.12
C LEU A 21 -7.71 3.23 -2.23
N TRP A 22 -8.32 2.07 -1.99
CA TRP A 22 -9.45 1.95 -1.09
C TRP A 22 -9.09 2.34 0.36
N LEU A 23 -7.92 1.91 0.86
CA LEU A 23 -7.43 2.31 2.18
C LEU A 23 -7.19 3.84 2.26
N ALA A 24 -6.70 4.46 1.19
CA ALA A 24 -6.58 5.91 1.11
C ALA A 24 -7.93 6.60 1.29
N LEU A 25 -8.97 6.14 0.57
CA LEU A 25 -10.33 6.67 0.73
C LEU A 25 -10.87 6.50 2.15
N LEU A 26 -10.64 5.35 2.78
CA LEU A 26 -11.10 5.10 4.16
C LEU A 26 -10.42 6.05 5.16
N VAL A 27 -9.10 6.28 5.00
CA VAL A 27 -8.35 7.18 5.86
C VAL A 27 -8.85 8.62 5.69
N GLU A 28 -9.06 9.10 4.47
CA GLU A 28 -9.53 10.48 4.24
C GLU A 28 -10.95 10.70 4.74
N ASN A 29 -11.83 9.71 4.61
CA ASN A 29 -13.21 9.81 5.12
C ASN A 29 -13.34 9.48 6.61
N GLY A 30 -12.30 8.97 7.27
CA GLY A 30 -12.39 8.52 8.66
C GLY A 30 -13.37 7.36 8.85
N VAL A 31 -13.66 6.59 7.80
CA VAL A 31 -14.62 5.50 7.83
C VAL A 31 -14.05 4.32 8.59
N ALA A 32 -14.81 3.84 9.57
CA ALA A 32 -14.52 2.56 10.22
C ALA A 32 -15.18 1.43 9.44
N LEU A 33 -14.41 0.37 9.18
CA LEU A 33 -15.00 -0.90 8.74
C LEU A 33 -15.58 -1.59 9.97
N GLU A 34 -16.86 -1.93 9.92
CA GLU A 34 -17.55 -2.64 10.99
C GLU A 34 -16.74 -3.86 11.44
N GLY A 35 -16.34 -3.84 12.70
CA GLY A 35 -15.66 -4.94 13.38
C GLY A 35 -14.17 -5.14 13.07
N ALA A 36 -13.54 -4.40 12.15
CA ALA A 36 -12.19 -4.71 11.72
C ALA A 36 -11.18 -3.55 11.79
N VAL A 37 -11.48 -2.38 11.24
CA VAL A 37 -10.50 -1.30 11.12
C VAL A 37 -11.13 0.05 11.47
N ARG A 38 -10.47 0.79 12.36
CA ARG A 38 -10.81 2.18 12.62
C ARG A 38 -9.72 3.06 11.97
N ALA A 39 -10.08 3.85 10.98
CA ALA A 39 -9.21 4.84 10.40
C ALA A 39 -9.18 6.11 11.27
N VAL A 40 -7.99 6.62 11.52
CA VAL A 40 -7.82 8.00 12.00
C VAL A 40 -7.86 8.89 10.76
N PRO A 41 -8.80 9.85 10.69
CA PRO A 41 -8.95 10.68 9.49
C PRO A 41 -7.70 11.52 9.21
N GLY A 42 -7.38 11.68 7.95
CA GLY A 42 -6.28 12.56 7.53
C GLY A 42 -6.00 12.44 6.04
N ARG A 43 -5.21 13.38 5.51
CA ARG A 43 -4.89 13.41 4.08
C ARG A 43 -3.95 12.28 3.70
N THR A 44 -4.11 11.77 2.48
CA THR A 44 -3.31 10.67 1.96
C THR A 44 -2.56 11.07 0.69
N LEU A 45 -1.43 10.39 0.43
CA LEU A 45 -0.65 10.56 -0.78
C LEU A 45 -0.36 9.19 -1.39
N TYR A 46 -0.73 9.02 -2.66
CA TYR A 46 -0.44 7.82 -3.43
C TYR A 46 0.72 8.09 -4.41
N LEU A 47 1.85 7.43 -4.18
CA LEU A 47 3.02 7.46 -5.07
C LEU A 47 2.95 6.27 -6.02
N ASP A 48 2.72 6.55 -7.29
CA ASP A 48 2.55 5.54 -8.33
C ASP A 48 3.79 5.44 -9.22
N TYR A 49 4.40 4.27 -9.24
CA TYR A 49 5.54 3.93 -10.09
C TYR A 49 5.15 3.05 -11.27
N GLU A 50 3.96 2.45 -11.29
CA GLU A 50 3.58 1.43 -12.27
C GLU A 50 2.49 1.88 -13.23
N ALA A 51 1.42 2.48 -12.73
CA ALA A 51 0.28 2.88 -13.54
C ALA A 51 0.30 4.39 -13.88
N ASP A 52 -0.84 4.95 -14.20
CA ASP A 52 -1.05 6.36 -14.48
C ASP A 52 -2.23 6.95 -13.68
N GLN A 53 -2.34 8.26 -13.72
CA GLN A 53 -3.37 8.98 -12.98
C GLN A 53 -4.79 8.60 -13.44
N ALA A 54 -5.01 8.41 -14.72
CA ALA A 54 -6.32 8.04 -15.26
C ALA A 54 -6.80 6.68 -14.72
N THR A 55 -5.86 5.72 -14.60
CA THR A 55 -6.14 4.42 -13.99
C THR A 55 -6.49 4.55 -12.50
N ALA A 56 -5.78 5.41 -11.76
CA ALA A 56 -6.07 5.65 -10.35
C ALA A 56 -7.45 6.32 -10.18
N GLU A 57 -7.74 7.36 -10.95
CA GLU A 57 -9.02 8.07 -10.94
C GLU A 57 -10.18 7.15 -11.30
N TYR A 58 -10.04 6.31 -12.33
CA TYR A 58 -11.05 5.31 -12.68
C TYR A 58 -11.36 4.37 -11.50
N ARG A 59 -10.32 3.86 -10.83
CA ARG A 59 -10.50 2.97 -9.67
C ARG A 59 -11.15 3.69 -8.49
N LEU A 60 -10.76 4.93 -8.22
CA LEU A 60 -11.37 5.75 -7.17
C LEU A 60 -12.86 6.01 -7.46
N GLY A 61 -13.20 6.32 -8.71
CA GLY A 61 -14.60 6.49 -9.14
C GLY A 61 -15.44 5.24 -8.86
N ARG A 62 -14.93 4.06 -9.18
CA ARG A 62 -15.62 2.78 -8.89
C ARG A 62 -15.93 2.57 -7.41
N PHE A 63 -15.04 3.00 -6.51
CA PHE A 63 -15.32 2.93 -5.07
C PHE A 63 -16.42 3.90 -4.64
N VAL A 64 -16.42 5.11 -5.19
CA VAL A 64 -17.43 6.13 -4.89
C VAL A 64 -18.79 5.72 -5.45
N ASP A 65 -18.85 5.16 -6.65
CA ASP A 65 -20.09 4.63 -7.25
C ASP A 65 -20.69 3.53 -6.37
N GLY A 66 -19.85 2.62 -5.84
CA GLY A 66 -20.29 1.55 -4.95
C GLY A 66 -20.61 2.01 -3.52
N ASN A 67 -20.02 3.12 -3.08
CA ASN A 67 -20.28 3.69 -1.75
C ASN A 67 -20.17 5.22 -1.79
N PRO A 68 -21.28 5.94 -2.03
CA PRO A 68 -21.30 7.41 -2.10
C PRO A 68 -20.77 8.14 -0.85
N ALA A 69 -20.74 7.47 0.31
CA ALA A 69 -20.15 8.06 1.52
C ALA A 69 -18.64 8.33 1.38
N LEU A 70 -17.99 7.71 0.39
CA LEU A 70 -16.58 7.94 0.09
C LEU A 70 -16.31 9.15 -0.82
N ALA A 71 -17.36 9.81 -1.33
CA ALA A 71 -17.24 10.91 -2.31
C ALA A 71 -16.53 12.17 -1.79
N HIS A 72 -16.40 12.30 -0.47
CA HIS A 72 -15.74 13.48 0.14
C HIS A 72 -14.21 13.37 0.18
N ALA A 73 -13.66 12.18 -0.09
CA ALA A 73 -12.22 11.95 -0.13
C ALA A 73 -11.64 12.24 -1.52
N SER A 74 -10.45 12.82 -1.51
CA SER A 74 -9.67 13.07 -2.73
C SER A 74 -8.20 12.78 -2.45
N PRO A 75 -7.79 11.51 -2.42
CA PRO A 75 -6.41 11.11 -2.21
C PRO A 75 -5.47 11.85 -3.17
N SER A 76 -4.44 12.49 -2.63
CA SER A 76 -3.42 13.11 -3.47
C SER A 76 -2.69 12.04 -4.25
N TYR A 77 -2.48 12.27 -5.56
CA TYR A 77 -1.79 11.36 -6.45
C TYR A 77 -0.52 11.99 -7.01
N ARG A 78 0.56 11.20 -7.07
CA ARG A 78 1.81 11.61 -7.71
C ARG A 78 2.41 10.47 -8.51
N ARG A 79 2.53 10.68 -9.83
CA ARG A 79 3.30 9.79 -10.70
C ARG A 79 4.79 9.98 -10.42
N MET A 80 5.45 8.91 -10.03
CA MET A 80 6.87 8.92 -9.69
C MET A 80 7.74 8.53 -10.89
N LYS A 81 8.87 9.23 -11.04
CA LYS A 81 9.87 8.97 -12.10
C LYS A 81 11.26 8.67 -11.54
N GLN A 82 11.52 9.08 -10.31
CA GLN A 82 12.79 8.90 -9.64
C GLN A 82 12.65 7.93 -8.46
N PRO A 83 13.72 7.25 -8.05
CA PRO A 83 13.71 6.44 -6.83
C PRO A 83 13.23 7.24 -5.62
N LEU A 84 12.56 6.59 -4.67
CA LEU A 84 12.03 7.25 -3.47
C LEU A 84 13.11 8.07 -2.74
N ALA A 85 14.31 7.50 -2.60
CA ALA A 85 15.40 8.16 -1.90
C ALA A 85 15.93 9.42 -2.61
N ALA A 86 15.78 9.52 -3.92
CA ALA A 86 16.19 10.70 -4.69
C ALA A 86 15.21 11.88 -4.53
N ASP A 87 13.92 11.56 -4.38
CA ASP A 87 12.85 12.58 -4.20
C ASP A 87 12.58 12.94 -2.74
N LEU A 88 13.33 12.37 -1.80
CA LEU A 88 13.07 12.46 -0.37
C LEU A 88 12.88 13.91 0.16
N PRO A 89 13.73 14.90 -0.20
CA PRO A 89 13.54 16.27 0.28
C PRO A 89 12.23 16.89 -0.19
N VAL A 90 11.87 16.67 -1.46
CA VAL A 90 10.65 17.19 -2.06
C VAL A 90 9.41 16.50 -1.48
N LEU A 91 9.48 15.19 -1.27
CA LEU A 91 8.41 14.42 -0.65
C LEU A 91 8.19 14.83 0.80
N SER A 92 9.26 14.98 1.58
CA SER A 92 9.17 15.40 2.98
C SER A 92 8.53 16.77 3.11
N ALA A 93 8.94 17.75 2.31
CA ALA A 93 8.35 19.07 2.27
C ALA A 93 6.85 19.03 1.91
N SER A 94 6.50 18.29 0.86
CA SER A 94 5.11 18.14 0.41
C SER A 94 4.22 17.46 1.46
N ILE A 95 4.74 16.44 2.16
CA ILE A 95 4.02 15.73 3.23
C ILE A 95 3.69 16.68 4.38
N VAL A 96 4.66 17.49 4.81
CA VAL A 96 4.47 18.46 5.88
C VAL A 96 3.49 19.56 5.45
N GLU A 97 3.70 20.17 4.28
CA GLU A 97 2.90 21.26 3.76
C GLU A 97 1.42 20.86 3.59
N GLN A 98 1.18 19.66 3.08
CA GLN A 98 -0.18 19.17 2.82
C GLN A 98 -0.80 18.45 4.02
N GLY A 99 -0.07 18.23 5.10
CA GLY A 99 -0.56 17.49 6.26
C GLY A 99 -0.89 16.02 5.97
N ILE A 100 -0.06 15.38 5.14
CA ILE A 100 -0.24 13.96 4.78
C ILE A 100 0.06 13.08 5.99
N VAL A 101 -0.90 12.23 6.37
CA VAL A 101 -0.76 11.27 7.48
C VAL A 101 -0.50 9.85 7.00
N PHE A 102 -0.87 9.53 5.75
CA PHE A 102 -0.75 8.19 5.19
C PHE A 102 -0.21 8.24 3.76
N LEU A 103 0.90 7.56 3.54
CA LEU A 103 1.60 7.45 2.26
C LEU A 103 1.48 6.04 1.73
N ILE A 104 1.14 5.90 0.45
CA ILE A 104 1.14 4.62 -0.26
C ILE A 104 2.20 4.65 -1.35
N VAL A 105 3.01 3.60 -1.43
CA VAL A 105 4.07 3.43 -2.45
C VAL A 105 3.76 2.21 -3.31
N ASP A 106 3.39 2.44 -4.56
CA ASP A 106 3.05 1.39 -5.54
C ASP A 106 3.96 1.46 -6.78
N SER A 107 5.01 0.64 -6.85
CA SER A 107 5.39 -0.43 -5.96
C SER A 107 6.79 -0.20 -5.33
N LEU A 108 7.04 -0.96 -4.27
CA LEU A 108 8.33 -0.99 -3.56
C LEU A 108 9.50 -1.27 -4.52
N ALA A 109 9.37 -2.27 -5.39
CA ALA A 109 10.43 -2.66 -6.32
C ALA A 109 10.85 -1.50 -7.24
N MET A 110 9.87 -0.81 -7.82
CA MET A 110 10.11 0.32 -8.71
C MET A 110 10.64 1.54 -7.93
N ALA A 111 10.19 1.74 -6.71
CA ALA A 111 10.66 2.81 -5.82
C ALA A 111 12.14 2.65 -5.41
N CYS A 112 12.70 1.44 -5.53
CA CYS A 112 14.14 1.18 -5.35
C CYS A 112 14.99 1.64 -6.55
N GLY A 113 14.39 2.05 -7.67
CA GLY A 113 15.09 2.68 -8.80
C GLY A 113 15.98 1.74 -9.59
N GLY A 114 15.57 0.49 -9.79
CA GLY A 114 16.30 -0.49 -10.60
C GLY A 114 17.51 -1.12 -9.89
N LYS A 115 17.70 -0.87 -8.60
CA LYS A 115 18.72 -1.56 -7.80
C LYS A 115 18.40 -3.03 -7.66
N ASP A 116 19.43 -3.85 -7.47
CA ASP A 116 19.24 -5.28 -7.20
C ASP A 116 18.48 -5.47 -5.89
N LEU A 117 17.27 -6.03 -6.00
CA LEU A 117 16.42 -6.29 -4.84
C LEU A 117 16.94 -7.46 -3.97
N SER A 118 17.85 -8.29 -4.48
CA SER A 118 18.50 -9.35 -3.69
C SER A 118 19.57 -8.81 -2.75
N ASP A 119 20.10 -7.62 -3.03
CA ASP A 119 21.08 -6.95 -2.17
C ASP A 119 20.40 -6.38 -0.90
N PRO A 120 20.83 -6.81 0.30
CA PRO A 120 20.34 -6.26 1.55
C PRO A 120 20.44 -4.74 1.67
N SER A 121 21.46 -4.12 1.07
CA SER A 121 21.66 -2.67 1.10
C SER A 121 20.52 -1.90 0.41
N THR A 122 19.90 -2.50 -0.60
CA THR A 122 18.73 -1.94 -1.28
C THR A 122 17.54 -1.81 -0.32
N ALA A 123 17.26 -2.86 0.45
CA ALA A 123 16.18 -2.83 1.45
C ALA A 123 16.49 -1.80 2.57
N VAL A 124 17.71 -1.78 3.07
CA VAL A 124 18.14 -0.81 4.08
C VAL A 124 17.97 0.62 3.58
N SER A 125 18.43 0.92 2.35
CA SER A 125 18.29 2.24 1.74
C SER A 125 16.84 2.67 1.60
N TYR A 126 15.98 1.78 1.09
CA TYR A 126 14.55 2.02 0.91
C TYR A 126 13.84 2.37 2.23
N PHE A 127 13.98 1.52 3.25
CA PHE A 127 13.34 1.77 4.54
C PHE A 127 13.95 2.95 5.31
N SER A 128 15.24 3.22 5.12
CA SER A 128 15.88 4.42 5.69
C SER A 128 15.27 5.70 5.09
N ALA A 129 14.98 5.71 3.79
CA ALA A 129 14.29 6.81 3.15
C ALA A 129 12.84 6.96 3.67
N LEU A 130 12.07 5.86 3.74
CA LEU A 130 10.71 5.90 4.27
C LEU A 130 10.62 6.44 5.70
N ARG A 131 11.58 6.07 6.57
CA ARG A 131 11.60 6.51 7.98
C ARG A 131 11.90 7.99 8.17
N GLN A 132 12.41 8.67 7.15
CA GLN A 132 12.61 10.12 7.18
C GLN A 132 11.35 10.90 6.81
N LEU A 133 10.32 10.22 6.28
CA LEU A 133 9.04 10.83 5.96
C LEU A 133 8.15 10.86 7.21
N PRO A 134 7.62 12.01 7.62
CA PRO A 134 6.87 12.17 8.87
C PRO A 134 5.40 11.71 8.75
N CYS A 135 5.19 10.50 8.22
CA CYS A 135 3.86 9.90 8.04
C CYS A 135 3.90 8.37 8.14
N THR A 136 2.75 7.75 8.34
CA THR A 136 2.59 6.30 8.23
C THR A 136 2.70 5.87 6.77
N SER A 137 3.37 4.76 6.48
CA SER A 137 3.54 4.29 5.10
C SER A 137 3.09 2.86 4.88
N LEU A 138 2.49 2.64 3.69
CA LEU A 138 2.14 1.35 3.13
C LEU A 138 2.88 1.15 1.80
N SER A 139 3.71 0.12 1.72
CA SER A 139 4.38 -0.24 0.47
C SER A 139 3.71 -1.47 -0.15
N ILE A 140 3.50 -1.43 -1.46
CA ILE A 140 2.98 -2.55 -2.23
C ILE A 140 4.14 -3.32 -2.83
N ALA A 141 4.20 -4.63 -2.60
CA ALA A 141 5.26 -5.50 -3.09
C ALA A 141 4.73 -6.73 -3.81
N HIS A 142 5.55 -7.30 -4.69
CA HIS A 142 5.26 -8.54 -5.38
C HIS A 142 5.95 -9.72 -4.68
N VAL A 143 5.48 -10.93 -4.99
CA VAL A 143 6.11 -12.20 -4.61
C VAL A 143 6.76 -12.83 -5.84
N PRO A 144 7.77 -13.69 -5.67
CA PRO A 144 8.28 -14.51 -6.76
C PRO A 144 7.16 -15.39 -7.33
N LYS A 145 7.23 -15.69 -8.62
CA LYS A 145 6.32 -16.66 -9.26
C LYS A 145 6.60 -18.06 -8.71
N ASN A 146 5.53 -18.84 -8.49
CA ASN A 146 5.59 -20.28 -8.16
C ASN A 146 6.32 -20.61 -6.84
N THR A 147 6.04 -19.90 -5.76
CA THR A 147 6.56 -20.25 -4.43
C THR A 147 5.44 -20.77 -3.52
N GLU A 148 5.69 -21.91 -2.86
CA GLU A 148 4.76 -22.47 -1.86
C GLU A 148 4.64 -21.57 -0.63
N ASN A 149 5.73 -20.89 -0.28
CA ASN A 149 5.79 -19.93 0.82
C ASN A 149 6.07 -18.53 0.28
N PRO A 150 5.03 -17.77 -0.08
CA PRO A 150 5.20 -16.45 -0.66
C PRO A 150 5.85 -15.48 0.34
N MET A 151 6.95 -14.90 -0.10
CA MET A 151 7.67 -13.82 0.61
C MET A 151 7.79 -12.62 -0.32
N ILE A 152 8.08 -11.46 0.25
CA ILE A 152 8.40 -10.27 -0.54
C ILE A 152 9.56 -10.61 -1.48
N TYR A 153 9.40 -10.30 -2.78
CA TYR A 153 10.45 -10.52 -3.76
C TYR A 153 11.73 -9.75 -3.43
N GLY A 154 12.85 -10.42 -3.46
CA GLY A 154 14.17 -9.86 -3.18
C GLY A 154 14.75 -10.32 -1.85
N SER A 155 15.55 -9.48 -1.23
CA SER A 155 16.21 -9.79 0.04
C SER A 155 15.20 -10.01 1.18
N VAL A 156 15.47 -10.98 2.03
CA VAL A 156 14.75 -11.21 3.30
C VAL A 156 14.69 -9.93 4.18
N PHE A 157 15.61 -9.01 3.97
CA PHE A 157 15.64 -7.72 4.67
C PHE A 157 14.40 -6.87 4.41
N PHE A 158 13.74 -6.99 3.26
CA PHE A 158 12.45 -6.32 3.03
C PHE A 158 11.39 -6.76 4.04
N THR A 159 11.38 -8.04 4.38
CA THR A 159 10.48 -8.56 5.44
C THR A 159 10.97 -8.19 6.82
N ASN A 160 12.29 -8.30 7.08
CA ASN A 160 12.86 -8.12 8.41
C ASN A 160 12.82 -6.66 8.89
N ILE A 161 13.01 -5.70 8.01
CA ILE A 161 13.05 -4.27 8.36
C ILE A 161 11.64 -3.68 8.46
N ALA A 162 10.67 -4.14 7.65
CA ALA A 162 9.29 -3.71 7.77
C ALA A 162 8.76 -3.95 9.18
N ARG A 163 7.99 -3.01 9.74
CA ARG A 163 7.37 -3.16 11.06
C ARG A 163 6.21 -4.14 11.03
N MET A 164 5.49 -4.16 9.91
CA MET A 164 4.36 -5.06 9.70
C MET A 164 4.35 -5.54 8.25
N THR A 165 4.01 -6.82 8.05
CA THR A 165 3.81 -7.36 6.69
C THR A 165 2.50 -8.12 6.60
N TRP A 166 1.81 -7.93 5.47
CA TRP A 166 0.56 -8.61 5.17
C TRP A 166 0.63 -9.29 3.81
N GLU A 167 0.35 -10.58 3.79
CA GLU A 167 0.11 -11.31 2.54
C GLU A 167 -1.32 -11.08 2.10
N ILE A 168 -1.48 -10.75 0.82
CA ILE A 168 -2.77 -10.65 0.17
C ILE A 168 -3.00 -11.84 -0.74
N LYS A 169 -4.17 -12.48 -0.57
CA LYS A 169 -4.69 -13.50 -1.48
C LYS A 169 -6.00 -12.99 -2.04
N CYS A 170 -6.20 -13.16 -3.34
CA CYS A 170 -7.42 -12.73 -4.02
C CYS A 170 -8.01 -13.90 -4.79
N GLN A 171 -9.30 -14.08 -4.66
CA GLN A 171 -10.10 -14.97 -5.48
C GLN A 171 -11.17 -14.13 -6.17
N THR A 172 -11.23 -14.21 -7.49
CA THR A 172 -12.26 -13.55 -8.29
C THR A 172 -13.25 -14.59 -8.76
N ASP A 173 -14.52 -14.30 -8.57
CA ASP A 173 -15.64 -15.05 -9.14
C ASP A 173 -15.81 -14.60 -10.59
N GLU A 174 -15.63 -15.50 -11.54
CA GLU A 174 -15.68 -15.19 -12.97
C GLU A 174 -17.09 -14.85 -13.44
N ASP A 175 -18.12 -15.40 -12.80
CA ASP A 175 -19.52 -15.20 -13.18
C ASP A 175 -20.04 -13.83 -12.72
N THR A 176 -19.68 -13.41 -11.52
CA THR A 176 -20.16 -12.15 -10.92
C THR A 176 -19.15 -11.01 -11.03
N GLY A 177 -17.89 -11.31 -11.37
CA GLY A 177 -16.78 -10.36 -11.32
C GLY A 177 -16.37 -9.95 -9.90
N SER A 178 -17.07 -10.43 -8.86
CA SER A 178 -16.79 -10.11 -7.46
C SER A 178 -15.44 -10.64 -7.04
N SER A 179 -14.75 -9.91 -6.17
CA SER A 179 -13.43 -10.32 -5.66
C SER A 179 -13.44 -10.45 -4.15
N THR A 180 -12.98 -11.60 -3.65
CA THR A 180 -12.73 -11.80 -2.22
C THR A 180 -11.24 -11.70 -1.95
N ILE A 181 -10.87 -10.80 -1.04
CA ILE A 181 -9.49 -10.56 -0.64
C ILE A 181 -9.30 -11.07 0.79
N GLY A 182 -8.34 -11.98 0.97
CA GLY A 182 -7.85 -12.40 2.27
C GLY A 182 -6.56 -11.68 2.62
N LEU A 183 -6.50 -11.10 3.82
CA LEU A 183 -5.33 -10.44 4.39
C LEU A 183 -4.79 -11.27 5.54
N PHE A 184 -3.54 -11.71 5.44
CA PHE A 184 -2.88 -12.57 6.41
C PHE A 184 -1.66 -11.84 6.99
N ASN A 185 -1.71 -11.48 8.28
CA ASN A 185 -0.59 -10.86 8.95
C ASN A 185 0.56 -11.85 9.11
N ARG A 186 1.65 -11.65 8.37
CA ARG A 186 2.82 -12.53 8.38
C ARG A 186 3.88 -12.11 9.38
N LYS A 187 3.98 -10.80 9.62
CA LYS A 187 4.87 -10.23 10.63
C LYS A 187 4.21 -9.02 11.28
N ALA A 188 4.39 -8.89 12.58
CA ALA A 188 4.14 -7.68 13.34
C ALA A 188 5.16 -7.60 14.49
N ASN A 189 5.74 -6.41 14.69
CA ASN A 189 6.72 -6.23 15.77
C ASN A 189 6.08 -6.20 17.15
N GLU A 190 4.79 -5.87 17.23
CA GLU A 190 4.04 -5.80 18.49
C GLU A 190 3.08 -6.99 18.62
N ARG A 191 1.87 -6.88 18.08
CA ARG A 191 0.84 -7.91 18.17
C ARG A 191 0.46 -8.40 16.78
N ARG A 192 0.45 -9.71 16.60
CA ARG A 192 -0.12 -10.31 15.39
C ARG A 192 -1.63 -10.08 15.33
N HIS A 193 -2.08 -9.72 14.14
CA HIS A 193 -3.49 -9.54 13.84
C HIS A 193 -4.09 -10.83 13.29
N ARG A 194 -5.37 -11.03 13.55
CA ARG A 194 -6.14 -12.13 12.94
C ARG A 194 -6.26 -11.89 11.42
N PRO A 195 -6.39 -12.95 10.63
CA PRO A 195 -6.73 -12.81 9.22
C PRO A 195 -8.04 -12.01 9.05
N MET A 196 -8.09 -11.23 7.99
CA MET A 196 -9.28 -10.43 7.62
C MET A 196 -9.70 -10.81 6.20
N GLY A 197 -11.00 -10.85 5.96
CA GLY A 197 -11.61 -11.01 4.65
C GLY A 197 -12.34 -9.75 4.24
N LEU A 198 -12.19 -9.37 2.96
CA LEU A 198 -12.88 -8.25 2.33
C LEU A 198 -13.53 -8.74 1.04
N GLN A 199 -14.76 -8.35 0.79
CA GLN A 199 -15.44 -8.65 -0.45
C GLN A 199 -15.74 -7.36 -1.19
N PHE A 200 -15.37 -7.32 -2.45
CA PHE A 200 -15.66 -6.22 -3.37
C PHE A 200 -16.63 -6.75 -4.43
N ALA A 201 -17.84 -6.23 -4.45
CA ALA A 201 -18.79 -6.44 -5.52
C ALA A 201 -18.44 -5.55 -6.73
N HIS A 202 -18.77 -6.01 -7.93
CA HIS A 202 -18.63 -5.25 -9.18
C HIS A 202 -19.95 -4.66 -9.62
#